data_e3ef86d0ff11b812050b043b1a76a6f0
#
_entry.id   e3ef86d0ff11b812050b043b1a76a6f0
#
_cell.length_a   1.000
_cell.length_b   1.000
_cell.length_c   1.000
_cell.angle_alpha   90.00
_cell.angle_beta   90.00
_cell.angle_gamma   90.00
#
_symmetry.space_group_name_H-M   'P 1'
#
loop_
_entity.id
_entity.type
_entity.pdbx_description
1 polymer ?
#
loop_
_entity_poly.entity_id
_entity_poly.type
_entity_poly.pdbx_seq_one_letter_code
_entity_poly.pdbx_strand_id
1 'polypeptide(L)'
;MQYDDLESRRDLYIQAVEEADLITVNIGSNDILGNPLGQAMREMYNTDGADKAILDAIKAELQKTGDFGTALLKLIGYAESIGQGTKLLVSLAYYMNIAYQQFTENWDAIVKNIYRLNPDVTLVAVGMHNAFANTSLTVGSVIKTGKLLQPIMDKMNAWMQTGSACAGQYIYCDVPDVECGELAFTQDDFWTAYLPAVHPTAAGHRYIADRILSVLPDTALSFEDVPEGAWYYMDVAACYYRGLMVGVSDTRFAPNLPVDRAMVAAIVHRIAGEPAAAGADMPFRDVPSDAYYTQSVAWAYHAGVVSGCSADTFCPTQAISRQDLAAILYRYACLAGAADETQSEDSLSGFADAGAVSGYARAALAWAVENGILYGKDGNLLDPQGTATRAECAALLWRFVSQYSLA
;
A
#
# COMPACT_ATOMS: atom_id res chain seq x y z
N MET A 1 10.73 -4.39 -13.72
CA MET A 1 10.57 -3.16 -14.54
C MET A 1 11.72 -3.14 -15.53
N GLN A 2 11.44 -3.15 -16.85
CA GLN A 2 12.50 -3.07 -17.85
C GLN A 2 13.06 -1.64 -17.88
N TYR A 3 14.35 -1.48 -18.13
CA TYR A 3 15.05 -0.18 -18.19
C TYR A 3 14.38 0.81 -19.16
N ASP A 4 13.81 0.32 -20.26
CA ASP A 4 13.08 1.11 -21.26
C ASP A 4 11.81 1.80 -20.70
N ASP A 5 11.21 1.26 -19.64
CA ASP A 5 10.02 1.85 -18.99
C ASP A 5 10.39 3.04 -18.08
N LEU A 6 11.59 3.06 -17.53
CA LEU A 6 12.08 4.16 -16.70
C LEU A 6 12.41 5.42 -17.52
N GLU A 7 13.01 5.27 -18.73
CA GLU A 7 13.27 6.41 -19.60
C GLU A 7 11.99 7.01 -20.18
N SER A 8 11.01 6.18 -20.56
CA SER A 8 9.74 6.64 -21.09
C SER A 8 8.87 7.40 -20.08
N ARG A 9 9.10 7.19 -18.78
CA ARG A 9 8.36 7.82 -17.67
C ARG A 9 9.18 8.82 -16.87
N ARG A 10 10.37 9.15 -17.33
CA ARG A 10 11.30 10.02 -16.60
C ARG A 10 10.67 11.34 -16.18
N ASP A 11 9.97 11.99 -17.10
CA ASP A 11 9.37 13.30 -16.83
C ASP A 11 8.23 13.21 -15.81
N LEU A 12 7.47 12.12 -15.82
CA LEU A 12 6.43 11.85 -14.81
C LEU A 12 7.05 11.64 -13.41
N TYR A 13 8.18 10.94 -13.32
CA TYR A 13 8.87 10.77 -12.02
C TYR A 13 9.47 12.08 -11.51
N ILE A 14 10.03 12.91 -12.40
CA ILE A 14 10.54 14.23 -12.03
C ILE A 14 9.39 15.09 -11.50
N GLN A 15 8.29 15.18 -12.23
CA GLN A 15 7.10 15.92 -11.81
C GLN A 15 6.56 15.43 -10.46
N ALA A 16 6.45 14.11 -10.28
CA ALA A 16 5.98 13.53 -9.01
C ALA A 16 6.88 13.90 -7.83
N VAL A 17 8.20 14.01 -8.03
CA VAL A 17 9.13 14.47 -6.99
C VAL A 17 8.98 15.96 -6.73
N GLU A 18 8.84 16.78 -7.79
CA GLU A 18 8.70 18.25 -7.69
C GLU A 18 7.43 18.68 -6.98
N GLU A 19 6.34 17.91 -7.11
CA GLU A 19 5.01 18.20 -6.56
C GLU A 19 4.75 17.52 -5.19
N ALA A 20 5.66 16.66 -4.71
CA ALA A 20 5.43 15.87 -3.50
C ALA A 20 5.68 16.68 -2.22
N ASP A 21 4.75 16.62 -1.27
CA ASP A 21 4.97 17.09 0.11
C ASP A 21 5.76 16.07 0.95
N LEU A 22 5.62 14.80 0.64
CA LEU A 22 6.26 13.68 1.31
C LEU A 22 6.76 12.65 0.31
N ILE A 23 8.02 12.26 0.45
CA ILE A 23 8.62 11.15 -0.28
C ILE A 23 9.10 10.09 0.70
N THR A 24 8.70 8.85 0.50
CA THR A 24 9.26 7.71 1.21
C THR A 24 10.16 6.91 0.29
N VAL A 25 11.38 6.61 0.74
CA VAL A 25 12.34 5.83 -0.03
C VAL A 25 12.66 4.54 0.71
N ASN A 26 12.30 3.42 0.09
CA ASN A 26 12.67 2.07 0.52
C ASN A 26 13.39 1.39 -0.66
N ILE A 27 14.70 1.39 -0.65
CA ILE A 27 15.53 0.81 -1.71
C ILE A 27 16.63 -0.07 -1.11
N GLY A 28 17.10 -1.01 -1.88
CA GLY A 28 18.29 -1.79 -1.57
C GLY A 28 18.11 -3.29 -1.52
N SER A 29 16.90 -3.82 -1.31
CA SER A 29 16.69 -5.28 -1.28
C SER A 29 17.06 -5.94 -2.61
N ASN A 30 16.70 -5.34 -3.74
CA ASN A 30 17.04 -5.84 -5.06
C ASN A 30 18.54 -5.66 -5.38
N ASP A 31 19.14 -4.55 -4.94
CA ASP A 31 20.57 -4.28 -5.15
C ASP A 31 21.45 -5.26 -4.38
N ILE A 32 21.03 -5.63 -3.16
CA ILE A 32 21.76 -6.57 -2.32
C ILE A 32 21.60 -8.01 -2.78
N LEU A 33 20.44 -8.40 -3.28
CA LEU A 33 20.17 -9.77 -3.68
C LEU A 33 20.41 -10.00 -5.17
N GLY A 34 20.03 -9.05 -6.02
CA GLY A 34 20.04 -9.21 -7.46
C GLY A 34 21.44 -9.32 -8.07
N ASN A 35 22.26 -8.32 -7.84
CA ASN A 35 23.64 -8.28 -8.38
C ASN A 35 24.54 -9.36 -7.75
N PRO A 36 24.60 -9.50 -6.42
CA PRO A 36 25.39 -10.56 -5.79
C PRO A 36 24.99 -11.96 -6.23
N LEU A 37 23.68 -12.23 -6.35
CA LEU A 37 23.18 -13.51 -6.82
C LEU A 37 23.63 -13.79 -8.26
N GLY A 38 23.52 -12.80 -9.15
CA GLY A 38 23.95 -12.91 -10.54
C GLY A 38 25.45 -13.22 -10.66
N GLN A 39 26.27 -12.61 -9.82
CA GLN A 39 27.74 -12.88 -9.79
C GLN A 39 28.05 -14.27 -9.21
N ALA A 40 27.42 -14.62 -8.10
CA ALA A 40 27.57 -15.93 -7.49
C ALA A 40 27.13 -17.07 -8.46
N MET A 41 26.06 -16.86 -9.23
CA MET A 41 25.65 -17.79 -10.29
C MET A 41 26.71 -17.92 -11.39
N ARG A 42 27.37 -16.84 -11.80
CA ARG A 42 28.46 -16.89 -12.79
C ARG A 42 29.65 -17.69 -12.28
N GLU A 43 30.01 -17.52 -11.02
CA GLU A 43 31.09 -18.32 -10.40
C GLU A 43 30.73 -19.80 -10.32
N MET A 44 29.49 -20.10 -9.95
CA MET A 44 28.98 -21.48 -9.95
C MET A 44 29.00 -22.09 -11.36
N TYR A 45 28.65 -21.30 -12.37
CA TYR A 45 28.67 -21.74 -13.79
C TYR A 45 30.07 -22.14 -14.26
N ASN A 46 31.13 -21.52 -13.71
CA ASN A 46 32.51 -21.80 -14.01
C ASN A 46 33.15 -22.81 -13.03
N THR A 47 32.37 -23.42 -12.15
CA THR A 47 32.87 -24.42 -11.21
C THR A 47 32.92 -25.81 -11.88
N ASP A 48 34.00 -26.56 -11.69
CA ASP A 48 34.13 -27.92 -12.21
C ASP A 48 33.02 -28.82 -11.62
N GLY A 49 32.40 -29.60 -12.49
CA GLY A 49 31.30 -30.50 -12.12
C GLY A 49 29.93 -29.80 -12.03
N ALA A 50 29.83 -28.49 -12.31
CA ALA A 50 28.57 -27.80 -12.33
C ALA A 50 27.70 -28.19 -13.55
N ASP A 51 26.44 -28.51 -13.28
CA ASP A 51 25.42 -28.72 -14.33
C ASP A 51 24.91 -27.37 -14.82
N LYS A 52 25.36 -26.98 -16.00
CA LYS A 52 24.99 -25.69 -16.61
C LYS A 52 23.51 -25.58 -16.94
N ALA A 53 22.84 -26.70 -17.24
CA ALA A 53 21.42 -26.72 -17.54
C ALA A 53 20.56 -26.31 -16.32
N ILE A 54 20.97 -26.78 -15.13
CA ILE A 54 20.30 -26.39 -13.87
C ILE A 54 20.51 -24.89 -13.61
N LEU A 55 21.74 -24.39 -13.76
CA LEU A 55 22.04 -22.97 -13.57
C LEU A 55 21.33 -22.07 -14.59
N ASP A 56 21.25 -22.49 -15.85
CA ASP A 56 20.51 -21.78 -16.90
C ASP A 56 19.00 -21.75 -16.60
N ALA A 57 18.44 -22.84 -16.06
CA ALA A 57 17.05 -22.89 -15.65
C ALA A 57 16.75 -21.89 -14.49
N ILE A 58 17.62 -21.85 -13.47
CA ILE A 58 17.51 -20.89 -12.37
C ILE A 58 17.59 -19.45 -12.90
N LYS A 59 18.53 -19.18 -13.80
CA LYS A 59 18.72 -17.85 -14.42
C LYS A 59 17.51 -17.45 -15.27
N ALA A 60 16.99 -18.35 -16.11
CA ALA A 60 15.84 -18.08 -16.96
C ALA A 60 14.59 -17.77 -16.13
N GLU A 61 14.40 -18.49 -15.03
CA GLU A 61 13.30 -18.23 -14.12
C GLU A 61 13.44 -16.88 -13.40
N LEU A 62 14.65 -16.57 -12.90
CA LEU A 62 14.94 -15.27 -12.33
C LEU A 62 14.64 -14.13 -13.32
N GLN A 63 15.05 -14.25 -14.57
CA GLN A 63 14.79 -13.27 -15.62
C GLN A 63 13.29 -13.11 -15.91
N LYS A 64 12.52 -14.21 -15.82
CA LYS A 64 11.08 -14.21 -16.07
C LYS A 64 10.28 -13.62 -14.91
N THR A 65 10.66 -13.93 -13.67
CA THR A 65 9.87 -13.61 -12.47
C THR A 65 10.38 -12.40 -11.70
N GLY A 66 11.67 -12.07 -11.84
CA GLY A 66 12.36 -11.08 -11.00
C GLY A 66 12.54 -11.51 -9.54
N ASP A 67 12.25 -12.79 -9.21
CA ASP A 67 12.28 -13.30 -7.84
C ASP A 67 13.69 -13.76 -7.47
N PHE A 68 14.44 -12.82 -6.88
CA PHE A 68 15.81 -13.06 -6.43
C PHE A 68 15.92 -14.03 -5.26
N GLY A 69 14.92 -14.06 -4.40
CA GLY A 69 14.93 -14.92 -3.23
C GLY A 69 14.82 -16.39 -3.60
N THR A 70 13.86 -16.74 -4.44
CA THR A 70 13.70 -18.11 -4.96
C THR A 70 14.95 -18.55 -5.73
N ALA A 71 15.51 -17.69 -6.56
CA ALA A 71 16.73 -18.01 -7.29
C ALA A 71 17.92 -18.26 -6.35
N LEU A 72 18.06 -17.47 -5.28
CA LEU A 72 19.08 -17.66 -4.25
C LEU A 72 18.95 -19.04 -3.57
N LEU A 73 17.76 -19.39 -3.16
CA LEU A 73 17.52 -20.67 -2.48
C LEU A 73 17.80 -21.88 -3.39
N LYS A 74 17.38 -21.81 -4.65
CA LYS A 74 17.71 -22.83 -5.67
C LYS A 74 19.21 -22.97 -5.86
N LEU A 75 19.91 -21.84 -5.92
CA LEU A 75 21.35 -21.82 -6.10
C LEU A 75 22.07 -22.42 -4.89
N ILE A 76 21.64 -22.10 -3.66
CA ILE A 76 22.18 -22.68 -2.43
C ILE A 76 21.96 -24.20 -2.43
N GLY A 77 20.73 -24.67 -2.66
CA GLY A 77 20.43 -26.09 -2.69
C GLY A 77 21.22 -26.84 -3.75
N TYR A 78 21.40 -26.29 -4.93
CA TYR A 78 22.23 -26.86 -5.97
C TYR A 78 23.70 -26.91 -5.56
N ALA A 79 24.27 -25.78 -5.05
CA ALA A 79 25.66 -25.75 -4.61
C ALA A 79 25.97 -26.78 -3.51
N GLU A 80 25.05 -26.94 -2.55
CA GLU A 80 25.17 -28.00 -1.52
C GLU A 80 25.18 -29.40 -2.14
N SER A 81 24.32 -29.68 -3.11
CA SER A 81 24.23 -30.98 -3.77
C SER A 81 25.52 -31.42 -4.48
N ILE A 82 26.33 -30.45 -4.90
CA ILE A 82 27.64 -30.69 -5.54
C ILE A 82 28.85 -30.39 -4.62
N GLY A 83 28.62 -30.22 -3.30
CA GLY A 83 29.65 -29.94 -2.31
C GLY A 83 30.30 -28.56 -2.40
N GLN A 84 29.67 -27.57 -3.04
CA GLN A 84 30.18 -26.24 -3.24
C GLN A 84 29.45 -25.17 -2.38
N GLY A 85 28.64 -25.59 -1.41
CA GLY A 85 27.83 -24.67 -0.59
C GLY A 85 28.67 -23.61 0.14
N THR A 86 29.79 -23.98 0.76
CA THR A 86 30.69 -23.03 1.44
C THR A 86 31.27 -22.00 0.47
N LYS A 87 31.70 -22.43 -0.73
CA LYS A 87 32.23 -21.53 -1.77
C LYS A 87 31.16 -20.52 -2.19
N LEU A 88 29.95 -20.98 -2.44
CA LEU A 88 28.83 -20.10 -2.80
C LEU A 88 28.57 -19.06 -1.71
N LEU A 89 28.53 -19.45 -0.42
CA LEU A 89 28.29 -18.53 0.68
C LEU A 89 29.38 -17.45 0.79
N VAL A 90 30.65 -17.82 0.56
CA VAL A 90 31.78 -16.87 0.53
C VAL A 90 31.65 -15.90 -0.64
N SER A 91 31.31 -16.40 -1.83
CA SER A 91 31.06 -15.54 -3.01
C SER A 91 29.89 -14.59 -2.79
N LEU A 92 28.78 -15.06 -2.25
CA LEU A 92 27.63 -14.23 -1.91
C LEU A 92 28.02 -13.12 -0.93
N ALA A 93 28.71 -13.45 0.15
CA ALA A 93 29.17 -12.47 1.13
C ALA A 93 30.08 -11.39 0.51
N TYR A 94 30.98 -11.81 -0.37
CA TYR A 94 31.87 -10.90 -1.11
C TYR A 94 31.06 -9.93 -2.01
N TYR A 95 30.16 -10.44 -2.83
CA TYR A 95 29.36 -9.62 -3.73
C TYR A 95 28.33 -8.75 -3.01
N MET A 96 27.79 -9.23 -1.87
CA MET A 96 26.96 -8.42 -1.01
C MET A 96 27.72 -7.21 -0.42
N ASN A 97 29.00 -7.40 -0.10
CA ASN A 97 29.82 -6.27 0.35
C ASN A 97 30.07 -5.25 -0.77
N ILE A 98 30.28 -5.70 -2.02
CA ILE A 98 30.36 -4.82 -3.20
C ILE A 98 29.04 -4.07 -3.40
N ALA A 99 27.90 -4.77 -3.33
CA ALA A 99 26.59 -4.15 -3.44
C ALA A 99 26.32 -3.11 -2.34
N TYR A 100 26.80 -3.38 -1.12
CA TYR A 100 26.77 -2.40 -0.04
C TYR A 100 27.56 -1.13 -0.36
N GLN A 101 28.75 -1.26 -0.93
CA GLN A 101 29.55 -0.10 -1.35
C GLN A 101 28.81 0.73 -2.42
N GLN A 102 28.27 0.05 -3.45
CA GLN A 102 27.46 0.71 -4.48
C GLN A 102 26.20 1.37 -3.90
N PHE A 103 25.55 0.72 -2.95
CA PHE A 103 24.42 1.31 -2.26
C PHE A 103 24.81 2.61 -1.54
N THR A 104 25.91 2.60 -0.78
CA THR A 104 26.36 3.80 -0.04
C THR A 104 26.70 4.96 -0.95
N GLU A 105 27.32 4.69 -2.10
CA GLU A 105 27.63 5.71 -3.12
C GLU A 105 26.37 6.28 -3.78
N ASN A 106 25.43 5.40 -4.14
CA ASN A 106 24.19 5.79 -4.82
C ASN A 106 23.17 6.46 -3.88
N TRP A 107 23.12 6.06 -2.62
CA TRP A 107 22.18 6.60 -1.65
C TRP A 107 22.28 8.13 -1.52
N ASP A 108 23.51 8.62 -1.28
CA ASP A 108 23.74 10.06 -1.14
C ASP A 108 23.39 10.81 -2.43
N ALA A 109 23.63 10.21 -3.60
CA ALA A 109 23.26 10.80 -4.88
C ALA A 109 21.74 10.88 -5.07
N ILE A 110 20.99 9.85 -4.66
CA ILE A 110 19.53 9.82 -4.69
C ILE A 110 18.97 10.92 -3.81
N VAL A 111 19.38 10.99 -2.55
CA VAL A 111 18.93 12.01 -1.60
C VAL A 111 19.21 13.42 -2.11
N LYS A 112 20.41 13.68 -2.60
CA LYS A 112 20.79 14.98 -3.19
C LYS A 112 19.94 15.34 -4.41
N ASN A 113 19.63 14.37 -5.27
CA ASN A 113 18.79 14.62 -6.43
C ASN A 113 17.34 14.91 -6.05
N ILE A 114 16.78 14.24 -5.04
CA ILE A 114 15.46 14.54 -4.52
C ILE A 114 15.41 15.98 -4.03
N TYR A 115 16.31 16.39 -3.16
CA TYR A 115 16.35 17.78 -2.64
C TYR A 115 16.72 18.83 -3.68
N ARG A 116 17.42 18.47 -4.75
CA ARG A 116 17.66 19.37 -5.89
C ARG A 116 16.37 19.65 -6.68
N LEU A 117 15.49 18.66 -6.80
CA LEU A 117 14.19 18.78 -7.48
C LEU A 117 13.15 19.42 -6.58
N ASN A 118 13.12 19.05 -5.32
CA ASN A 118 12.16 19.55 -4.34
C ASN A 118 12.85 19.80 -2.99
N PRO A 119 13.35 21.03 -2.76
CA PRO A 119 14.11 21.36 -1.55
C PRO A 119 13.27 21.36 -0.27
N ASP A 120 11.95 21.51 -0.38
CA ASP A 120 11.03 21.63 0.75
C ASP A 120 10.35 20.29 1.12
N VAL A 121 10.64 19.23 0.38
CA VAL A 121 10.00 17.92 0.60
C VAL A 121 10.39 17.30 1.95
N THR A 122 9.42 16.70 2.61
CA THR A 122 9.71 15.79 3.73
C THR A 122 10.14 14.44 3.16
N LEU A 123 11.41 14.07 3.38
CA LEU A 123 11.96 12.78 2.92
C LEU A 123 12.08 11.81 4.07
N VAL A 124 11.48 10.63 3.93
CA VAL A 124 11.61 9.51 4.89
C VAL A 124 12.37 8.36 4.25
N ALA A 125 13.51 8.05 4.83
CA ALA A 125 14.30 6.86 4.51
C ALA A 125 13.78 5.68 5.32
N VAL A 126 13.09 4.75 4.68
CA VAL A 126 12.55 3.56 5.35
C VAL A 126 13.63 2.50 5.41
N GLY A 127 13.92 2.03 6.61
CA GLY A 127 14.90 0.99 6.87
C GLY A 127 14.58 -0.34 6.18
N MET A 128 15.58 -1.14 5.99
CA MET A 128 15.44 -2.47 5.42
C MET A 128 14.98 -3.46 6.49
N HIS A 129 13.91 -4.17 6.22
CA HIS A 129 13.47 -5.31 7.03
C HIS A 129 14.02 -6.62 6.46
N ASN A 130 14.23 -7.60 7.33
CA ASN A 130 14.69 -8.91 6.94
C ASN A 130 13.49 -9.84 6.66
N ALA A 131 13.04 -9.87 5.42
CA ALA A 131 11.96 -10.76 4.98
C ALA A 131 12.25 -12.26 5.26
N PHE A 132 13.51 -12.60 5.49
CA PHE A 132 13.96 -13.97 5.76
C PHE A 132 14.19 -14.25 7.25
N ALA A 133 13.87 -13.31 8.14
CA ALA A 133 14.17 -13.44 9.58
C ALA A 133 13.64 -14.76 10.19
N ASN A 134 12.46 -15.16 9.76
CA ASN A 134 11.76 -16.37 10.24
C ASN A 134 11.92 -17.57 9.31
N THR A 135 12.75 -17.49 8.27
CA THR A 135 12.92 -18.56 7.31
C THR A 135 14.10 -19.45 7.68
N SER A 136 13.92 -20.76 7.58
CA SER A 136 15.00 -21.73 7.67
C SER A 136 14.94 -22.69 6.49
N LEU A 137 16.05 -22.90 5.84
CA LEU A 137 16.23 -23.88 4.77
C LEU A 137 16.87 -25.14 5.33
N THR A 138 16.30 -26.31 5.08
CA THR A 138 16.92 -27.59 5.40
C THR A 138 17.51 -28.18 4.14
N VAL A 139 18.83 -28.00 3.95
CA VAL A 139 19.61 -28.63 2.89
C VAL A 139 20.79 -29.28 3.57
N GLY A 140 20.71 -30.59 3.81
CA GLY A 140 21.73 -31.36 4.55
C GLY A 140 21.88 -30.93 6.04
N SER A 141 21.93 -29.61 6.30
CA SER A 141 21.87 -29.00 7.64
C SER A 141 20.90 -27.79 7.61
N VAL A 142 20.31 -27.46 8.76
CA VAL A 142 19.38 -26.32 8.86
C VAL A 142 20.15 -25.01 8.72
N ILE A 143 19.98 -24.32 7.60
CA ILE A 143 20.52 -22.97 7.38
C ILE A 143 19.43 -21.95 7.72
N LYS A 144 19.67 -21.14 8.74
CA LYS A 144 18.81 -20.00 9.08
C LYS A 144 19.13 -18.84 8.12
N THR A 145 18.41 -18.76 7.01
CA THR A 145 18.64 -17.74 5.96
C THR A 145 18.57 -16.31 6.48
N GLY A 146 17.68 -16.05 7.44
CA GLY A 146 17.60 -14.75 8.11
C GLY A 146 18.91 -14.34 8.79
N LYS A 147 19.62 -15.29 9.43
CA LYS A 147 20.92 -14.99 10.06
C LYS A 147 22.04 -14.69 9.06
N LEU A 148 21.92 -15.17 7.83
CA LEU A 148 22.89 -14.87 6.77
C LEU A 148 22.76 -13.44 6.26
N LEU A 149 21.53 -12.92 6.13
CA LEU A 149 21.24 -11.64 5.53
C LEU A 149 21.19 -10.50 6.55
N GLN A 150 20.88 -10.79 7.84
CA GLN A 150 20.74 -9.79 8.88
C GLN A 150 21.94 -8.84 8.98
N PRO A 151 23.21 -9.30 9.01
CA PRO A 151 24.36 -8.41 9.20
C PRO A 151 24.51 -7.35 8.11
N ILE A 152 24.14 -7.67 6.85
CA ILE A 152 24.22 -6.69 5.77
C ILE A 152 23.09 -5.67 5.84
N MET A 153 21.88 -6.11 6.22
CA MET A 153 20.74 -5.22 6.41
C MET A 153 20.99 -4.27 7.58
N ASP A 154 21.53 -4.78 8.71
CA ASP A 154 21.91 -3.95 9.86
C ASP A 154 22.96 -2.90 9.46
N LYS A 155 23.93 -3.30 8.64
CA LYS A 155 24.97 -2.41 8.14
C LYS A 155 24.41 -1.30 7.23
N MET A 156 23.43 -1.62 6.39
CA MET A 156 22.77 -0.63 5.53
C MET A 156 21.87 0.32 6.35
N ASN A 157 21.12 -0.22 7.28
CA ASN A 157 20.30 0.57 8.18
C ASN A 157 21.17 1.54 9.00
N ALA A 158 22.27 1.07 9.55
CA ALA A 158 23.22 1.91 10.26
C ALA A 158 23.84 3.00 9.38
N TRP A 159 24.13 2.67 8.11
CA TRP A 159 24.62 3.66 7.14
C TRP A 159 23.57 4.74 6.86
N MET A 160 22.33 4.37 6.54
CA MET A 160 21.25 5.34 6.34
C MET A 160 21.03 6.21 7.57
N GLN A 161 21.11 5.63 8.77
CA GLN A 161 20.88 6.35 10.01
C GLN A 161 21.98 7.35 10.36
N THR A 162 23.25 6.99 10.18
CA THR A 162 24.38 7.77 10.71
C THR A 162 25.59 7.87 9.81
N GLY A 163 25.76 6.99 8.83
CA GLY A 163 26.95 6.88 7.99
C GLY A 163 26.90 7.72 6.71
N SER A 164 25.70 7.98 6.20
CA SER A 164 25.47 8.77 5.00
C SER A 164 25.90 10.23 5.21
N ALA A 165 26.52 10.84 4.20
CA ALA A 165 26.80 12.27 4.20
C ALA A 165 25.52 13.13 4.21
N CYS A 166 24.38 12.54 3.86
CA CYS A 166 23.06 13.16 3.91
C CYS A 166 22.27 12.78 5.19
N ALA A 167 22.87 12.03 6.12
CA ALA A 167 22.25 11.71 7.40
C ALA A 167 21.84 12.98 8.14
N GLY A 168 20.59 13.02 8.64
CA GLY A 168 20.02 14.22 9.25
C GLY A 168 19.35 15.21 8.28
N GLN A 169 19.47 15.01 6.96
CA GLN A 169 18.68 15.75 5.97
C GLN A 169 17.33 15.08 5.73
N TYR A 170 17.19 13.80 6.04
CA TYR A 170 15.96 13.01 5.96
C TYR A 170 15.64 12.39 7.32
N ILE A 171 14.40 11.97 7.46
CA ILE A 171 13.96 11.23 8.64
C ILE A 171 14.23 9.75 8.39
N TYR A 172 14.99 9.10 9.28
CA TYR A 172 15.16 7.65 9.21
C TYR A 172 14.02 6.95 9.95
N CYS A 173 13.34 6.03 9.26
CA CYS A 173 12.27 5.22 9.80
C CYS A 173 12.69 3.76 9.91
N ASP A 174 12.92 3.28 11.13
CA ASP A 174 13.24 1.88 11.37
C ASP A 174 11.97 1.01 11.33
N VAL A 175 12.08 -0.15 10.63
CA VAL A 175 10.97 -1.10 10.45
C VAL A 175 11.43 -2.54 10.76
N PRO A 176 11.87 -2.83 12.00
CA PRO A 176 12.53 -4.10 12.33
C PRO A 176 11.59 -5.33 12.26
N ASP A 177 10.32 -5.16 12.61
CA ASP A 177 9.38 -6.25 12.87
C ASP A 177 8.30 -6.38 11.80
N VAL A 178 8.67 -6.20 10.53
CA VAL A 178 7.72 -6.34 9.41
C VAL A 178 7.28 -7.79 9.30
N GLU A 179 5.97 -8.02 9.47
CA GLU A 179 5.37 -9.31 9.24
C GLU A 179 5.40 -9.65 7.74
N CYS A 180 6.13 -10.72 7.41
CA CYS A 180 6.15 -11.34 6.08
C CYS A 180 5.43 -12.69 6.15
N GLY A 181 4.99 -13.19 4.99
CA GLY A 181 4.31 -14.48 4.93
C GLY A 181 5.17 -15.62 5.50
N GLU A 182 4.54 -16.66 6.00
CA GLU A 182 5.24 -17.85 6.49
C GLU A 182 5.76 -18.71 5.34
N LEU A 183 7.02 -19.11 5.40
CA LEU A 183 7.59 -20.13 4.54
C LEU A 183 7.35 -21.51 5.17
N ALA A 184 6.27 -22.16 4.75
CA ALA A 184 6.06 -23.57 5.03
C ALA A 184 6.54 -24.37 3.80
N PHE A 185 7.73 -25.01 3.89
CA PHE A 185 8.23 -25.84 2.83
C PHE A 185 7.84 -27.32 3.05
N THR A 186 7.10 -27.86 2.07
CA THR A 186 7.20 -29.28 1.72
C THR A 186 8.05 -29.38 0.45
N GLN A 187 8.77 -30.47 0.29
CA GLN A 187 9.71 -30.66 -0.81
C GLN A 187 9.07 -30.58 -2.20
N ASP A 188 7.75 -30.73 -2.30
CA ASP A 188 6.99 -30.76 -3.55
C ASP A 188 6.34 -29.38 -3.87
N ASP A 189 6.17 -28.48 -2.87
CA ASP A 189 5.46 -27.20 -3.04
C ASP A 189 6.38 -25.96 -2.94
N PHE A 190 7.69 -26.16 -3.00
CA PHE A 190 8.71 -25.13 -2.85
C PHE A 190 8.45 -23.87 -3.73
N TRP A 191 7.83 -24.04 -4.87
CA TRP A 191 7.70 -23.02 -5.89
C TRP A 191 6.48 -22.12 -5.75
N THR A 192 5.41 -22.62 -5.15
CA THR A 192 4.14 -21.87 -5.00
C THR A 192 4.03 -21.12 -3.66
N ALA A 193 4.78 -21.55 -2.64
CA ALA A 193 4.70 -20.98 -1.30
C ALA A 193 5.67 -19.81 -1.06
N TYR A 194 6.65 -19.59 -1.94
CA TYR A 194 7.76 -18.66 -1.66
C TYR A 194 7.42 -17.19 -1.89
N LEU A 195 6.76 -16.85 -3.00
CA LEU A 195 6.48 -15.44 -3.35
C LEU A 195 5.70 -14.67 -2.27
N PRO A 196 4.66 -15.26 -1.64
CA PRO A 196 3.97 -14.56 -0.54
C PRO A 196 4.83 -14.38 0.72
N ALA A 197 5.84 -15.21 0.91
CA ALA A 197 6.57 -15.29 2.17
C ALA A 197 7.67 -14.24 2.36
N VAL A 198 8.19 -13.65 1.27
CA VAL A 198 9.24 -12.63 1.32
C VAL A 198 8.70 -11.21 1.19
N HIS A 199 7.43 -11.08 0.84
CA HIS A 199 6.78 -9.78 0.82
C HIS A 199 6.03 -9.53 2.13
N PRO A 200 5.94 -8.27 2.58
CA PRO A 200 5.11 -7.92 3.71
C PRO A 200 3.66 -8.38 3.49
N THR A 201 3.06 -8.95 4.53
CA THR A 201 1.62 -9.21 4.56
C THR A 201 0.85 -7.88 4.59
N ALA A 202 -0.48 -7.93 4.51
CA ALA A 202 -1.30 -6.74 4.72
C ALA A 202 -1.02 -6.09 6.10
N ALA A 203 -0.77 -6.91 7.14
CA ALA A 203 -0.37 -6.44 8.45
C ALA A 203 1.05 -5.83 8.42
N GLY A 204 1.99 -6.45 7.70
CA GLY A 204 3.34 -5.93 7.52
C GLY A 204 3.36 -4.58 6.79
N HIS A 205 2.57 -4.41 5.74
CA HIS A 205 2.42 -3.12 5.05
C HIS A 205 1.81 -2.05 5.96
N ARG A 206 0.80 -2.42 6.77
CA ARG A 206 0.21 -1.51 7.76
C ARG A 206 1.25 -1.10 8.80
N TYR A 207 2.02 -2.04 9.33
CA TYR A 207 3.10 -1.75 10.26
C TYR A 207 4.11 -0.76 9.69
N ILE A 208 4.55 -0.94 8.43
CA ILE A 208 5.46 0.02 7.76
C ILE A 208 4.83 1.41 7.68
N ALA A 209 3.55 1.50 7.27
CA ALA A 209 2.84 2.76 7.20
C ALA A 209 2.72 3.45 8.55
N ASP A 210 2.36 2.70 9.61
CA ASP A 210 2.27 3.21 10.98
C ASP A 210 3.63 3.72 11.48
N ARG A 211 4.72 3.00 11.15
CA ARG A 211 6.08 3.42 11.49
C ARG A 211 6.47 4.72 10.78
N ILE A 212 6.18 4.85 9.48
CA ILE A 212 6.43 6.08 8.71
C ILE A 212 5.69 7.24 9.36
N LEU A 213 4.41 7.08 9.64
CA LEU A 213 3.60 8.12 10.27
C LEU A 213 4.14 8.51 11.66
N SER A 214 4.65 7.55 12.44
CA SER A 214 5.16 7.82 13.79
C SER A 214 6.46 8.64 13.82
N VAL A 215 7.21 8.72 12.73
CA VAL A 215 8.49 9.45 12.66
C VAL A 215 8.37 10.79 11.95
N LEU A 216 7.24 11.06 11.28
CA LEU A 216 7.03 12.35 10.63
C LEU A 216 6.91 13.46 11.69
N PRO A 217 7.62 14.61 11.51
CA PRO A 217 7.50 15.72 12.44
C PRO A 217 6.08 16.30 12.37
N ASP A 218 5.44 16.42 13.51
CA ASP A 218 4.11 17.05 13.69
C ASP A 218 3.00 16.55 12.75
N THR A 219 3.04 15.27 12.37
CA THR A 219 1.87 14.62 11.76
C THR A 219 0.83 14.19 12.80
N ALA A 220 1.02 14.58 14.04
CA ALA A 220 -0.11 14.63 14.96
C ALA A 220 -1.18 15.48 14.27
N LEU A 221 -2.31 14.86 13.96
CA LEU A 221 -3.45 15.61 13.46
C LEU A 221 -3.65 16.81 14.37
N SER A 222 -3.73 18.00 13.78
CA SER A 222 -4.01 19.23 14.54
C SER A 222 -5.39 19.22 15.21
N PHE A 223 -6.10 18.09 15.12
CA PHE A 223 -7.45 17.93 15.63
C PHE A 223 -7.45 17.44 17.08
N GLU A 224 -7.74 18.34 18.00
CA GLU A 224 -7.85 18.07 19.45
C GLU A 224 -8.87 16.98 19.78
N ASP A 225 -9.85 16.74 18.90
CA ASP A 225 -10.92 15.75 19.08
C ASP A 225 -10.65 14.40 18.35
N VAL A 226 -9.42 14.19 17.88
CA VAL A 226 -8.95 12.93 17.28
C VAL A 226 -7.72 12.43 18.06
N PRO A 227 -7.91 11.78 19.22
CA PRO A 227 -6.79 11.30 20.02
C PRO A 227 -6.07 10.14 19.31
N GLU A 228 -4.74 10.06 19.45
CA GLU A 228 -3.88 9.04 18.82
C GLU A 228 -4.32 7.59 19.09
N GLY A 229 -4.93 7.32 20.24
CA GLY A 229 -5.45 6.00 20.59
C GLY A 229 -6.85 5.69 20.04
N ALA A 230 -7.48 6.60 19.28
CA ALA A 230 -8.80 6.35 18.72
C ALA A 230 -8.70 5.32 17.58
N TRP A 231 -9.67 4.42 17.47
CA TRP A 231 -9.73 3.39 16.43
C TRP A 231 -9.73 3.95 15.01
N TYR A 232 -10.16 5.21 14.86
CA TYR A 232 -10.27 5.92 13.58
C TYR A 232 -9.08 6.87 13.32
N TYR A 233 -8.11 6.97 14.23
CA TYR A 233 -7.03 7.95 14.12
C TYR A 233 -6.29 7.86 12.79
N MET A 234 -5.84 6.66 12.41
CA MET A 234 -5.11 6.42 11.18
C MET A 234 -5.96 6.66 9.92
N ASP A 235 -7.22 6.27 9.97
CA ASP A 235 -8.15 6.45 8.84
C ASP A 235 -8.43 7.95 8.61
N VAL A 236 -8.59 8.72 9.70
CA VAL A 236 -8.78 10.18 9.64
C VAL A 236 -7.51 10.86 9.13
N ALA A 237 -6.33 10.47 9.64
CA ALA A 237 -5.05 11.00 9.20
C ALA A 237 -4.84 10.76 7.70
N ALA A 238 -5.05 9.52 7.24
CA ALA A 238 -4.90 9.17 5.83
C ALA A 238 -5.86 9.96 4.92
N CYS A 239 -7.12 10.13 5.33
CA CYS A 239 -8.08 10.93 4.58
C CYS A 239 -7.74 12.43 4.59
N TYR A 240 -7.22 12.94 5.69
CA TYR A 240 -6.84 14.36 5.83
C TYR A 240 -5.63 14.69 4.95
N TYR A 241 -4.53 13.92 5.08
CA TYR A 241 -3.31 14.16 4.31
C TYR A 241 -3.47 13.94 2.79
N ARG A 242 -4.45 13.12 2.39
CA ARG A 242 -4.82 12.97 0.97
C ARG A 242 -5.83 14.01 0.49
N GLY A 243 -6.22 14.98 1.33
CA GLY A 243 -7.20 15.99 0.98
C GLY A 243 -8.62 15.45 0.74
N LEU A 244 -8.89 14.18 1.09
CA LEU A 244 -10.21 13.56 0.90
C LEU A 244 -11.22 14.14 1.90
N MET A 245 -10.80 14.30 3.15
CA MET A 245 -11.60 14.91 4.20
C MET A 245 -10.81 16.02 4.91
N VAL A 246 -11.49 17.08 5.28
CA VAL A 246 -10.92 18.21 6.03
C VAL A 246 -11.58 18.32 7.40
N GLY A 247 -10.97 19.07 8.33
CA GLY A 247 -11.60 19.42 9.60
C GLY A 247 -12.85 20.28 9.42
N VAL A 248 -13.67 20.31 10.45
CA VAL A 248 -14.75 21.32 10.55
C VAL A 248 -14.18 22.68 10.99
N SER A 249 -12.96 22.68 11.52
CA SER A 249 -12.10 23.84 11.76
C SER A 249 -10.64 23.38 11.74
N ASP A 250 -9.69 24.31 11.91
CA ASP A 250 -8.26 24.00 11.94
C ASP A 250 -7.87 23.03 13.07
N THR A 251 -8.65 23.01 14.16
CA THR A 251 -8.36 22.18 15.35
C THR A 251 -9.39 21.09 15.62
N ARG A 252 -10.41 20.94 14.81
CA ARG A 252 -11.49 19.97 15.03
C ARG A 252 -11.89 19.22 13.78
N PHE A 253 -11.88 17.91 13.87
CA PHE A 253 -12.39 17.01 12.84
C PHE A 253 -13.86 16.68 13.02
N ALA A 254 -14.35 16.68 14.26
CA ALA A 254 -15.70 16.27 14.66
C ALA A 254 -16.04 14.81 14.29
N PRO A 255 -15.28 13.80 14.80
CA PRO A 255 -15.37 12.40 14.36
C PRO A 255 -16.77 11.78 14.54
N ASN A 256 -17.51 12.24 15.55
CA ASN A 256 -18.85 11.72 15.89
C ASN A 256 -20.01 12.44 15.19
N LEU A 257 -19.74 13.52 14.44
CA LEU A 257 -20.79 14.18 13.68
C LEU A 257 -21.19 13.31 12.48
N PRO A 258 -22.50 13.34 12.12
CA PRO A 258 -22.98 12.74 10.90
C PRO A 258 -22.33 13.33 9.66
N VAL A 259 -22.09 12.50 8.65
CA VAL A 259 -21.75 12.96 7.31
C VAL A 259 -23.02 13.16 6.53
N ASP A 260 -23.13 14.25 5.79
CA ASP A 260 -24.25 14.52 4.91
C ASP A 260 -23.98 14.03 3.46
N ARG A 261 -25.03 13.98 2.67
CA ARG A 261 -25.00 13.48 1.30
C ARG A 261 -24.12 14.35 0.39
N ALA A 262 -24.11 15.66 0.61
CA ALA A 262 -23.29 16.58 -0.17
C ALA A 262 -21.79 16.41 0.12
N MET A 263 -21.42 16.16 1.38
CA MET A 263 -20.05 15.84 1.77
C MET A 263 -19.56 14.58 1.05
N VAL A 264 -20.36 13.52 1.01
CA VAL A 264 -19.97 12.27 0.33
C VAL A 264 -19.83 12.48 -1.17
N ALA A 265 -20.72 13.22 -1.82
CA ALA A 265 -20.59 13.54 -3.23
C ALA A 265 -19.30 14.34 -3.52
N ALA A 266 -18.94 15.29 -2.65
CA ALA A 266 -17.70 16.05 -2.79
C ALA A 266 -16.45 15.18 -2.61
N ILE A 267 -16.47 14.26 -1.65
CA ILE A 267 -15.36 13.34 -1.41
C ILE A 267 -15.16 12.40 -2.61
N VAL A 268 -16.23 11.78 -3.11
CA VAL A 268 -16.13 10.86 -4.26
C VAL A 268 -15.69 11.61 -5.53
N HIS A 269 -16.09 12.86 -5.69
CA HIS A 269 -15.61 13.70 -6.80
C HIS A 269 -14.10 13.97 -6.71
N ARG A 270 -13.56 14.22 -5.50
CA ARG A 270 -12.10 14.35 -5.28
C ARG A 270 -11.38 13.04 -5.59
N ILE A 271 -11.90 11.91 -5.13
CA ILE A 271 -11.32 10.58 -5.45
C ILE A 271 -11.27 10.37 -6.97
N ALA A 272 -12.24 10.90 -7.71
CA ALA A 272 -12.28 10.82 -9.17
C ALA A 272 -11.33 11.81 -9.88
N GLY A 273 -10.58 12.64 -9.14
CA GLY A 273 -9.71 13.67 -9.71
C GLY A 273 -10.45 14.93 -10.17
N GLU A 274 -11.61 15.20 -9.59
CA GLU A 274 -12.45 16.40 -9.82
C GLU A 274 -12.79 16.65 -11.31
N PRO A 275 -13.22 15.63 -12.07
CA PRO A 275 -13.53 15.81 -13.48
C PRO A 275 -14.70 16.79 -13.66
N ALA A 276 -14.65 17.59 -14.73
CA ALA A 276 -15.76 18.48 -15.06
C ALA A 276 -17.07 17.70 -15.27
N ALA A 277 -18.18 18.22 -14.76
CA ALA A 277 -19.48 17.62 -15.01
C ALA A 277 -19.81 17.63 -16.50
N ALA A 278 -20.33 16.53 -17.03
CA ALA A 278 -20.72 16.40 -18.46
C ALA A 278 -21.85 17.34 -18.88
N GLY A 279 -22.51 18.05 -17.93
CA GLY A 279 -23.54 19.04 -18.12
C GLY A 279 -23.80 19.82 -16.84
N ALA A 280 -24.27 21.05 -16.97
CA ALA A 280 -24.63 21.89 -15.82
C ALA A 280 -26.06 21.60 -15.31
N ASP A 281 -26.88 20.92 -16.12
CA ASP A 281 -28.30 20.72 -15.85
C ASP A 281 -28.51 19.48 -14.99
N MET A 282 -28.78 19.67 -13.72
CA MET A 282 -29.27 18.63 -12.81
C MET A 282 -30.70 18.98 -12.36
N PRO A 283 -31.54 17.99 -12.09
CA PRO A 283 -32.96 18.26 -11.78
C PRO A 283 -33.18 18.82 -10.37
N PHE A 284 -32.13 18.93 -9.54
CA PHE A 284 -32.24 19.19 -8.12
C PHE A 284 -32.34 20.68 -7.79
N ARG A 285 -33.52 21.10 -7.41
CA ARG A 285 -33.83 22.50 -7.04
C ARG A 285 -33.28 22.92 -5.67
N ASP A 286 -32.87 21.94 -4.84
CA ASP A 286 -32.34 22.14 -3.51
C ASP A 286 -30.80 22.15 -3.48
N VAL A 287 -30.14 22.20 -4.64
CA VAL A 287 -28.70 22.38 -4.81
C VAL A 287 -28.44 23.78 -5.32
N PRO A 288 -28.03 24.74 -4.45
CA PRO A 288 -27.73 26.11 -4.87
C PRO A 288 -26.54 26.14 -5.85
N SER A 289 -26.55 27.05 -6.79
CA SER A 289 -25.52 27.18 -7.83
C SER A 289 -24.13 27.61 -7.30
N ASP A 290 -24.08 28.16 -6.11
CA ASP A 290 -22.89 28.69 -5.43
C ASP A 290 -22.43 27.86 -4.24
N ALA A 291 -23.06 26.70 -4.00
CA ALA A 291 -22.63 25.80 -2.92
C ALA A 291 -21.31 25.08 -3.30
N TYR A 292 -20.44 24.80 -2.30
CA TYR A 292 -19.16 24.14 -2.51
C TYR A 292 -19.29 22.74 -3.16
N TYR A 293 -20.44 22.10 -3.01
CA TYR A 293 -20.72 20.77 -3.52
C TYR A 293 -21.44 20.74 -4.87
N THR A 294 -21.80 21.90 -5.45
CA THR A 294 -22.62 21.96 -6.65
C THR A 294 -22.02 21.19 -7.83
N GLN A 295 -20.75 21.42 -8.12
CA GLN A 295 -20.04 20.73 -9.19
C GLN A 295 -19.92 19.23 -8.91
N SER A 296 -19.65 18.87 -7.66
CA SER A 296 -19.51 17.47 -7.24
C SER A 296 -20.83 16.70 -7.37
N VAL A 297 -21.95 17.32 -6.96
CA VAL A 297 -23.30 16.71 -7.11
C VAL A 297 -23.65 16.58 -8.58
N ALA A 298 -23.41 17.62 -9.40
CA ALA A 298 -23.68 17.58 -10.84
C ALA A 298 -22.89 16.46 -11.52
N TRP A 299 -21.58 16.39 -11.27
CA TRP A 299 -20.76 15.30 -11.81
C TRP A 299 -21.23 13.93 -11.33
N ALA A 300 -21.41 13.73 -10.04
CA ALA A 300 -21.79 12.44 -9.48
C ALA A 300 -23.17 11.96 -9.97
N TYR A 301 -24.09 12.90 -10.21
CA TYR A 301 -25.40 12.60 -10.82
C TYR A 301 -25.26 12.16 -12.27
N HIS A 302 -24.54 12.91 -13.12
CA HIS A 302 -24.34 12.54 -14.52
C HIS A 302 -23.54 11.27 -14.70
N ALA A 303 -22.63 10.99 -13.78
CA ALA A 303 -21.83 9.76 -13.76
C ALA A 303 -22.64 8.54 -13.20
N GLY A 304 -23.87 8.74 -12.74
CA GLY A 304 -24.68 7.67 -12.16
C GLY A 304 -24.25 7.22 -10.76
N VAL A 305 -23.34 7.94 -10.12
CA VAL A 305 -22.80 7.61 -8.79
C VAL A 305 -23.80 7.96 -7.69
N VAL A 306 -24.49 9.09 -7.83
CA VAL A 306 -25.55 9.50 -6.90
C VAL A 306 -26.90 9.66 -7.61
N SER A 307 -27.97 9.54 -6.82
CA SER A 307 -29.33 9.87 -7.24
C SER A 307 -29.95 10.85 -6.24
N GLY A 308 -31.03 11.53 -6.62
CA GLY A 308 -31.83 12.33 -5.70
C GLY A 308 -32.56 11.50 -4.65
N CYS A 309 -33.00 12.14 -3.58
CA CYS A 309 -33.98 11.59 -2.65
C CYS A 309 -35.41 11.66 -3.23
N SER A 310 -35.60 12.51 -4.24
CA SER A 310 -36.77 12.52 -5.13
C SER A 310 -36.35 12.86 -6.55
N ALA A 311 -37.33 12.98 -7.46
CA ALA A 311 -37.04 13.34 -8.85
C ALA A 311 -36.42 14.75 -9.01
N ASP A 312 -36.66 15.65 -8.06
CA ASP A 312 -36.26 17.06 -8.13
C ASP A 312 -35.53 17.59 -6.88
N THR A 313 -35.13 16.71 -5.98
CA THR A 313 -34.38 17.05 -4.76
C THR A 313 -33.24 16.07 -4.52
N PHE A 314 -32.06 16.62 -4.14
CA PHE A 314 -30.87 15.85 -3.77
C PHE A 314 -30.78 15.60 -2.26
N CYS A 315 -31.37 16.45 -1.45
CA CYS A 315 -31.28 16.46 0.00
C CYS A 315 -29.82 16.62 0.51
N PRO A 316 -29.09 17.67 0.13
CA PRO A 316 -27.66 17.81 0.35
C PRO A 316 -27.25 17.70 1.83
N THR A 317 -28.03 18.29 2.74
CA THR A 317 -27.76 18.34 4.19
C THR A 317 -28.32 17.17 4.96
N GLN A 318 -28.98 16.23 4.29
CA GLN A 318 -29.48 15.02 4.95
C GLN A 318 -28.32 14.13 5.36
N ALA A 319 -28.29 13.69 6.62
CA ALA A 319 -27.35 12.72 7.10
C ALA A 319 -27.45 11.42 6.29
N ILE A 320 -26.29 10.89 5.85
CA ILE A 320 -26.26 9.69 5.02
C ILE A 320 -26.33 8.44 5.88
N SER A 321 -27.09 7.44 5.43
CA SER A 321 -27.08 6.11 6.06
C SER A 321 -25.85 5.31 5.65
N ARG A 322 -25.47 4.32 6.46
CA ARG A 322 -24.34 3.42 6.17
C ARG A 322 -24.57 2.65 4.86
N GLN A 323 -25.81 2.22 4.58
CA GLN A 323 -26.12 1.58 3.30
C GLN A 323 -26.03 2.52 2.10
N ASP A 324 -26.43 3.81 2.25
CA ASP A 324 -26.32 4.78 1.16
C ASP A 324 -24.86 5.15 0.87
N LEU A 325 -24.04 5.28 1.92
CA LEU A 325 -22.60 5.50 1.76
C LEU A 325 -21.96 4.33 0.98
N ALA A 326 -22.25 3.09 1.37
CA ALA A 326 -21.77 1.91 0.65
C ALA A 326 -22.28 1.87 -0.80
N ALA A 327 -23.55 2.25 -1.03
CA ALA A 327 -24.13 2.28 -2.38
C ALA A 327 -23.45 3.31 -3.29
N ILE A 328 -23.06 4.48 -2.77
CA ILE A 328 -22.33 5.50 -3.53
C ILE A 328 -20.93 4.99 -3.87
N LEU A 329 -20.20 4.45 -2.91
CA LEU A 329 -18.85 3.91 -3.13
C LEU A 329 -18.86 2.75 -4.13
N TYR A 330 -19.83 1.86 -4.04
CA TYR A 330 -19.99 0.73 -4.97
C TYR A 330 -20.24 1.20 -6.41
N ARG A 331 -21.16 2.15 -6.60
CA ARG A 331 -21.45 2.70 -7.94
C ARG A 331 -20.20 3.38 -8.52
N TYR A 332 -19.45 4.09 -7.69
CA TYR A 332 -18.19 4.67 -8.14
C TYR A 332 -17.15 3.59 -8.47
N ALA A 333 -17.05 2.52 -7.68
CA ALA A 333 -16.18 1.39 -7.99
C ALA A 333 -16.53 0.72 -9.33
N CYS A 334 -17.82 0.54 -9.62
CA CYS A 334 -18.27 0.03 -10.92
C CYS A 334 -17.91 0.98 -12.06
N LEU A 335 -18.11 2.30 -11.88
CA LEU A 335 -17.73 3.32 -12.86
C LEU A 335 -16.21 3.30 -13.15
N ALA A 336 -15.40 3.11 -12.12
CA ALA A 336 -13.94 3.02 -12.21
C ALA A 336 -13.43 1.66 -12.72
N GLY A 337 -14.32 0.69 -12.97
CA GLY A 337 -13.94 -0.68 -13.37
C GLY A 337 -13.29 -1.51 -12.25
N ALA A 338 -13.46 -1.07 -11.00
CA ALA A 338 -12.91 -1.72 -9.80
C ALA A 338 -13.92 -2.70 -9.15
N ALA A 339 -15.16 -2.74 -9.60
CA ALA A 339 -16.20 -3.69 -9.16
C ALA A 339 -17.10 -4.07 -10.32
N ASP A 340 -17.67 -5.28 -10.24
CA ASP A 340 -18.70 -5.77 -11.17
C ASP A 340 -20.09 -5.50 -10.61
N GLU A 341 -21.08 -5.28 -11.48
CA GLU A 341 -22.48 -5.05 -11.07
C GLU A 341 -23.15 -6.29 -10.48
N THR A 342 -22.58 -7.48 -10.69
CA THR A 342 -23.13 -8.77 -10.21
C THR A 342 -22.37 -9.24 -8.98
N GLN A 343 -22.89 -8.95 -7.79
CA GLN A 343 -22.31 -9.41 -6.51
C GLN A 343 -23.22 -10.46 -5.86
N SER A 344 -22.61 -11.50 -5.26
CA SER A 344 -23.33 -12.42 -4.38
C SER A 344 -23.71 -11.69 -3.08
N GLU A 345 -24.92 -11.95 -2.59
CA GLU A 345 -25.40 -11.41 -1.31
C GLU A 345 -25.05 -12.31 -0.11
N ASP A 346 -24.32 -13.40 -0.33
CA ASP A 346 -24.04 -14.42 0.69
C ASP A 346 -23.25 -13.87 1.88
N SER A 347 -22.38 -12.89 1.64
CA SER A 347 -21.58 -12.22 2.67
C SER A 347 -22.40 -11.49 3.74
N LEU A 348 -23.65 -11.15 3.44
CA LEU A 348 -24.55 -10.51 4.40
C LEU A 348 -25.18 -11.49 5.39
N SER A 349 -25.23 -12.78 5.06
CA SER A 349 -25.94 -13.80 5.85
C SER A 349 -25.44 -13.96 7.29
N GLY A 350 -24.19 -13.56 7.54
CA GLY A 350 -23.59 -13.59 8.89
C GLY A 350 -24.08 -12.49 9.84
N PHE A 351 -24.76 -11.44 9.34
CA PHE A 351 -25.18 -10.30 10.17
C PHE A 351 -26.60 -10.44 10.66
N ALA A 352 -26.81 -10.12 11.95
CA ALA A 352 -28.10 -10.30 12.62
C ALA A 352 -29.22 -9.41 12.03
N ASP A 353 -28.86 -8.28 11.44
CA ASP A 353 -29.75 -7.29 10.86
C ASP A 353 -29.71 -7.24 9.32
N ALA A 354 -29.21 -8.29 8.67
CA ALA A 354 -29.16 -8.37 7.19
C ALA A 354 -30.53 -8.18 6.53
N GLY A 355 -31.64 -8.55 7.23
CA GLY A 355 -33.00 -8.33 6.76
C GLY A 355 -33.43 -6.86 6.73
N ALA A 356 -32.73 -5.95 7.43
CA ALA A 356 -33.01 -4.52 7.43
C ALA A 356 -32.37 -3.77 6.25
N VAL A 357 -31.51 -4.44 5.48
CA VAL A 357 -30.88 -3.86 4.29
C VAL A 357 -31.90 -3.64 3.18
N SER A 358 -31.98 -2.43 2.67
CA SER A 358 -32.87 -2.08 1.55
C SER A 358 -32.43 -2.80 0.27
N GLY A 359 -33.38 -3.24 -0.56
CA GLY A 359 -33.10 -4.03 -1.76
C GLY A 359 -32.07 -3.42 -2.70
N TYR A 360 -32.11 -2.09 -2.89
CA TYR A 360 -31.13 -1.38 -3.75
C TYR A 360 -29.70 -1.37 -3.21
N ALA A 361 -29.51 -1.56 -1.91
CA ALA A 361 -28.20 -1.46 -1.24
C ALA A 361 -27.56 -2.83 -0.95
N ARG A 362 -28.30 -3.94 -1.20
CA ARG A 362 -27.82 -5.28 -0.83
C ARG A 362 -26.53 -5.65 -1.54
N ALA A 363 -26.49 -5.49 -2.86
CA ALA A 363 -25.27 -5.76 -3.64
C ALA A 363 -24.08 -4.88 -3.19
N ALA A 364 -24.34 -3.60 -2.91
CA ALA A 364 -23.30 -2.67 -2.47
C ALA A 364 -22.76 -3.02 -1.08
N LEU A 365 -23.63 -3.36 -0.13
CA LEU A 365 -23.19 -3.78 1.20
C LEU A 365 -22.47 -5.13 1.16
N ALA A 366 -22.97 -6.09 0.36
CA ALA A 366 -22.30 -7.37 0.17
C ALA A 366 -20.88 -7.18 -0.37
N TRP A 367 -20.74 -6.38 -1.43
CA TRP A 367 -19.46 -6.01 -1.98
C TRP A 367 -18.54 -5.34 -0.95
N ALA A 368 -19.05 -4.38 -0.19
CA ALA A 368 -18.26 -3.66 0.79
C ALA A 368 -17.76 -4.55 1.94
N VAL A 369 -18.58 -5.52 2.37
CA VAL A 369 -18.22 -6.53 3.38
C VAL A 369 -17.18 -7.51 2.82
N GLU A 370 -17.42 -8.06 1.64
CA GLU A 370 -16.60 -9.07 0.99
C GLU A 370 -15.19 -8.54 0.70
N ASN A 371 -15.09 -7.26 0.36
CA ASN A 371 -13.83 -6.58 0.11
C ASN A 371 -13.23 -5.90 1.36
N GLY A 372 -13.76 -6.13 2.56
CA GLY A 372 -13.22 -5.57 3.80
C GLY A 372 -13.29 -4.04 3.90
N ILE A 373 -14.14 -3.38 3.09
CA ILE A 373 -14.35 -1.93 3.13
C ILE A 373 -15.27 -1.58 4.31
N LEU A 374 -16.31 -2.38 4.51
CA LEU A 374 -17.28 -2.19 5.62
C LEU A 374 -17.21 -3.36 6.58
N TYR A 375 -17.02 -3.05 7.86
CA TYR A 375 -17.14 -4.01 8.95
C TYR A 375 -18.41 -3.77 9.75
N GLY A 376 -18.90 -4.85 10.39
CA GLY A 376 -20.02 -4.75 11.32
C GLY A 376 -19.67 -3.97 12.58
N LYS A 377 -20.72 -3.59 13.32
CA LYS A 377 -20.66 -3.02 14.67
C LYS A 377 -20.77 -4.14 15.71
N ASP A 378 -20.66 -3.77 16.99
CA ASP A 378 -20.87 -4.67 18.13
C ASP A 378 -22.22 -5.41 18.00
N GLY A 379 -22.22 -6.69 18.36
CA GLY A 379 -23.38 -7.55 18.19
C GLY A 379 -23.54 -8.11 16.76
N ASN A 380 -22.50 -8.00 15.93
CA ASN A 380 -22.51 -8.47 14.54
C ASN A 380 -23.62 -7.82 13.70
N LEU A 381 -23.71 -6.49 13.78
CA LEU A 381 -24.71 -5.68 13.08
C LEU A 381 -24.09 -4.90 11.94
N LEU A 382 -24.76 -4.85 10.79
CA LEU A 382 -24.43 -3.93 9.67
C LEU A 382 -24.86 -2.50 10.00
N ASP A 383 -25.95 -2.35 10.73
CA ASP A 383 -26.63 -1.08 11.01
C ASP A 383 -26.91 -0.27 9.73
N PRO A 384 -27.60 -0.87 8.72
CA PRO A 384 -27.69 -0.32 7.38
C PRO A 384 -28.41 1.03 7.33
N GLN A 385 -29.41 1.22 8.19
CA GLN A 385 -30.19 2.46 8.30
C GLN A 385 -29.55 3.48 9.27
N GLY A 386 -28.55 3.05 10.04
CA GLY A 386 -27.83 3.92 10.95
C GLY A 386 -27.06 5.01 10.19
N THR A 387 -26.99 6.19 10.78
CA THR A 387 -26.24 7.31 10.20
C THR A 387 -24.73 7.05 10.27
N ALA A 388 -24.03 7.26 9.17
CA ALA A 388 -22.58 7.21 9.15
C ALA A 388 -21.98 8.46 9.81
N THR A 389 -21.08 8.28 10.77
CA THR A 389 -20.30 9.36 11.35
C THR A 389 -19.11 9.72 10.46
N ARG A 390 -18.48 10.89 10.70
CA ARG A 390 -17.28 11.31 9.96
C ARG A 390 -16.12 10.34 10.17
N ALA A 391 -15.96 9.79 11.37
CA ALA A 391 -14.95 8.76 11.64
C ALA A 391 -15.23 7.44 10.87
N GLU A 392 -16.48 6.97 10.88
CA GLU A 392 -16.87 5.78 10.11
C GLU A 392 -16.70 6.01 8.60
N CYS A 393 -17.04 7.21 8.13
CA CYS A 393 -16.84 7.59 6.73
C CYS A 393 -15.35 7.57 6.36
N ALA A 394 -14.47 8.16 7.18
CA ALA A 394 -13.02 8.13 6.96
C ALA A 394 -12.49 6.69 6.87
N ALA A 395 -12.94 5.80 7.76
CA ALA A 395 -12.53 4.41 7.76
C ALA A 395 -12.95 3.65 6.49
N LEU A 396 -14.21 3.85 6.03
CA LEU A 396 -14.68 3.24 4.78
C LEU A 396 -13.92 3.79 3.56
N LEU A 397 -13.74 5.10 3.52
CA LEU A 397 -13.03 5.78 2.42
C LEU A 397 -11.57 5.32 2.32
N TRP A 398 -10.86 5.29 3.45
CA TRP A 398 -9.46 4.89 3.45
C TRP A 398 -9.29 3.44 2.98
N ARG A 399 -10.10 2.51 3.49
CA ARG A 399 -10.09 1.11 3.05
C ARG A 399 -10.40 0.99 1.56
N PHE A 400 -11.39 1.74 1.08
CA PHE A 400 -11.76 1.78 -0.33
C PHE A 400 -10.62 2.29 -1.22
N VAL A 401 -10.07 3.47 -0.92
CA VAL A 401 -9.02 4.10 -1.73
C VAL A 401 -7.73 3.27 -1.71
N SER A 402 -7.33 2.76 -0.53
CA SER A 402 -6.10 1.95 -0.41
C SER A 402 -6.17 0.62 -1.16
N GLN A 403 -7.35 0.02 -1.27
CA GLN A 403 -7.52 -1.27 -1.95
C GLN A 403 -7.47 -1.13 -3.48
N TYR A 404 -8.04 -0.07 -4.02
CA TYR A 404 -8.18 0.08 -5.48
C TYR A 404 -7.16 1.03 -6.08
N SER A 405 -6.19 1.52 -5.29
CA SER A 405 -5.19 2.51 -5.74
C SER A 405 -5.82 3.73 -6.42
N LEU A 406 -6.99 4.15 -5.92
CA LEU A 406 -7.73 5.31 -6.38
C LEU A 406 -7.28 6.52 -5.55
N ALA A 407 -6.88 7.61 -6.22
CA ALA A 407 -6.36 8.88 -5.73
C ALA A 407 -4.85 8.96 -5.61
#